data_771d3d6b470c6ab2528b2ed56455d872
#
_entry.id   771d3d6b470c6ab2528b2ed56455d872
#
_cell.length_a   1.000
_cell.length_b   1.000
_cell.length_c   1.000
_cell.angle_alpha   90.00
_cell.angle_beta   90.00
_cell.angle_gamma   90.00
#
_symmetry.space_group_name_H-M   'P 1'
#
loop_
_entity.id
_entity.type
_entity.pdbx_description
1 polymer ?
#
loop_
_entity_poly.entity_id
_entity_poly.type
_entity_poly.pdbx_seq_one_letter_code
_entity_poly.pdbx_strand_id
1 'polypeptide(L)'
;MVASTLSTQVDLEGGQTVKFEIWDTAGQEKYRSINKIFYKDASIVIMVYDITKRNTYEEIKNYWYNQIVTMCNKNPIIAIVGNKSDLYIREEVKEKEAKEYAKEIGAVFQLTSCLRSEGIRELMQAIGLKALGEIEQKESHEQGGIDISKEKKEKKDKCCK
;
A
#
# COMPACT_ATOMS: atom_id res chain seq x y z
N MET A 1 -21.21 -8.36 -12.16
CA MET A 1 -19.89 -8.82 -11.66
C MET A 1 -19.33 -7.71 -10.81
N VAL A 2 -18.95 -7.98 -9.57
CA VAL A 2 -18.60 -6.92 -8.60
C VAL A 2 -17.09 -6.74 -8.48
N ALA A 3 -16.32 -7.78 -8.71
CA ALA A 3 -14.86 -7.74 -8.77
C ALA A 3 -14.35 -8.83 -9.71
N SER A 4 -13.18 -8.59 -10.30
CA SER A 4 -12.39 -9.60 -11.02
C SER A 4 -11.05 -9.78 -10.32
N THR A 5 -10.44 -10.96 -10.48
CA THR A 5 -9.15 -11.28 -9.86
C THR A 5 -8.12 -11.60 -10.92
N LEU A 6 -6.90 -11.10 -10.72
CA LEU A 6 -5.73 -11.36 -11.54
C LEU A 6 -4.57 -11.76 -10.63
N SER A 7 -3.93 -12.89 -10.92
CA SER A 7 -2.67 -13.28 -10.28
C SER A 7 -1.50 -13.00 -11.21
N THR A 8 -0.47 -12.31 -10.72
CA THR A 8 0.74 -11.99 -11.47
C THR A 8 1.98 -12.08 -10.60
N GLN A 9 3.12 -12.29 -11.20
CA GLN A 9 4.43 -12.27 -10.53
C GLN A 9 5.26 -11.12 -11.08
N VAL A 10 5.98 -10.45 -10.21
CA VAL A 10 6.86 -9.34 -10.55
C VAL A 10 8.24 -9.61 -9.97
N ASP A 11 9.24 -9.66 -10.85
CA ASP A 11 10.63 -9.74 -10.44
C ASP A 11 11.10 -8.35 -10.05
N LEU A 12 11.54 -8.22 -8.82
CA LEU A 12 12.01 -6.97 -8.26
C LEU A 12 13.50 -6.77 -8.47
N GLU A 13 13.94 -5.53 -8.39
CA GLU A 13 15.35 -5.20 -8.32
C GLU A 13 15.95 -5.86 -7.07
N GLY A 14 17.05 -6.63 -7.27
CA GLY A 14 17.64 -7.45 -6.21
C GLY A 14 17.36 -8.95 -6.33
N GLY A 15 16.61 -9.38 -7.36
CA GLY A 15 16.39 -10.80 -7.71
C GLY A 15 15.30 -11.48 -6.89
N GLN A 16 14.54 -10.74 -6.09
CA GLN A 16 13.36 -11.24 -5.39
C GLN A 16 12.13 -11.19 -6.30
N THR A 17 11.23 -12.16 -6.15
CA THR A 17 9.98 -12.23 -6.90
C THR A 17 8.81 -12.09 -5.93
N VAL A 18 7.88 -11.18 -6.23
CA VAL A 18 6.65 -11.00 -5.47
C VAL A 18 5.45 -11.44 -6.30
N LYS A 19 4.61 -12.28 -5.71
CA LYS A 19 3.32 -12.65 -6.29
C LYS A 19 2.24 -11.70 -5.81
N PHE A 20 1.55 -11.06 -6.76
CA PHE A 20 0.41 -10.20 -6.49
C PHE A 20 -0.89 -10.90 -6.86
N GLU A 21 -1.88 -10.80 -5.97
CA GLU A 21 -3.27 -11.13 -6.25
C GLU A 21 -4.05 -9.83 -6.27
N ILE A 22 -4.42 -9.39 -7.48
CA ILE A 22 -5.04 -8.10 -7.72
C ILE A 22 -6.54 -8.30 -7.84
N TRP A 23 -7.28 -7.55 -7.04
CA TRP A 23 -8.74 -7.50 -7.07
C TRP A 23 -9.16 -6.19 -7.72
N ASP A 24 -9.64 -6.27 -8.97
CA ASP A 24 -10.21 -5.13 -9.67
C ASP A 24 -11.65 -4.94 -9.20
N THR A 25 -11.88 -3.83 -8.51
CA THR A 25 -13.18 -3.51 -7.91
C THR A 25 -13.95 -2.56 -8.83
N ALA A 26 -15.27 -2.73 -8.92
CA ALA A 26 -16.12 -1.81 -9.66
C ALA A 26 -16.03 -0.40 -9.06
N GLY A 27 -15.51 0.58 -9.85
CA GLY A 27 -15.35 1.97 -9.44
C GLY A 27 -16.64 2.77 -9.32
N GLN A 28 -17.80 2.16 -9.62
CA GLN A 28 -19.08 2.87 -9.57
C GLN A 28 -19.58 3.04 -8.13
N GLU A 29 -20.02 4.23 -7.79
CA GLU A 29 -20.57 4.60 -6.49
C GLU A 29 -21.72 3.67 -6.01
N LYS A 30 -22.42 3.04 -6.93
CA LYS A 30 -23.50 2.08 -6.66
C LYS A 30 -23.03 0.84 -5.88
N TYR A 31 -21.72 0.53 -5.96
CA TYR A 31 -21.13 -0.67 -5.35
C TYR A 31 -20.25 -0.37 -4.15
N ARG A 32 -20.22 0.86 -3.65
CA ARG A 32 -19.38 1.30 -2.53
C ARG A 32 -19.54 0.42 -1.28
N SER A 33 -20.75 -0.03 -0.98
CA SER A 33 -21.01 -0.92 0.17
C SER A 33 -20.43 -2.32 0.01
N ILE A 34 -20.39 -2.84 -1.21
CA ILE A 34 -19.88 -4.17 -1.51
C ILE A 34 -18.35 -4.16 -1.58
N ASN A 35 -17.76 -3.08 -2.03
CA ASN A 35 -16.31 -2.93 -2.13
C ASN A 35 -15.61 -3.05 -0.76
N LYS A 36 -16.30 -2.75 0.35
CA LYS A 36 -15.76 -2.88 1.72
C LYS A 36 -15.22 -4.27 2.04
N ILE A 37 -15.80 -5.31 1.45
CA ILE A 37 -15.37 -6.69 1.67
C ILE A 37 -13.98 -6.95 1.08
N PHE A 38 -13.64 -6.29 -0.05
CA PHE A 38 -12.41 -6.56 -0.79
C PHE A 38 -11.18 -5.89 -0.18
N TYR A 39 -11.32 -4.71 0.45
CA TYR A 39 -10.17 -4.01 1.00
C TYR A 39 -9.95 -4.20 2.51
N LYS A 40 -10.87 -4.88 3.20
CA LYS A 40 -10.79 -5.09 4.64
C LYS A 40 -9.48 -5.76 5.10
N ASP A 41 -9.01 -6.75 4.34
CA ASP A 41 -7.79 -7.51 4.64
C ASP A 41 -6.69 -7.28 3.59
N ALA A 42 -6.84 -6.26 2.75
CA ALA A 42 -5.86 -5.92 1.73
C ALA A 42 -4.52 -5.53 2.36
N SER A 43 -3.44 -6.08 1.84
CA SER A 43 -2.07 -5.68 2.21
C SER A 43 -1.61 -4.44 1.45
N ILE A 44 -2.17 -4.22 0.26
CA ILE A 44 -1.85 -3.11 -0.63
C ILE A 44 -3.15 -2.57 -1.20
N VAL A 45 -3.30 -1.26 -1.23
CA VAL A 45 -4.45 -0.58 -1.86
C VAL A 45 -3.94 0.43 -2.87
N ILE A 46 -4.37 0.28 -4.12
CA ILE A 46 -4.04 1.18 -5.23
C ILE A 46 -5.26 2.05 -5.52
N MET A 47 -5.13 3.35 -5.30
CA MET A 47 -6.16 4.34 -5.61
C MET A 47 -5.80 5.07 -6.90
N VAL A 48 -6.63 4.89 -7.92
CA VAL A 48 -6.38 5.40 -9.27
C VAL A 48 -7.29 6.58 -9.59
N TYR A 49 -6.71 7.68 -10.07
CA TYR A 49 -7.44 8.82 -10.61
C TYR A 49 -7.07 9.11 -12.06
N ASP A 50 -7.92 9.80 -12.78
CA ASP A 50 -7.69 10.29 -14.12
C ASP A 50 -7.09 11.70 -14.03
N ILE A 51 -5.86 11.90 -14.53
CA ILE A 51 -5.19 13.21 -14.47
C ILE A 51 -5.98 14.33 -15.15
N THR A 52 -6.85 13.98 -16.09
CA THR A 52 -7.71 14.92 -16.84
C THR A 52 -9.05 15.21 -16.16
N LYS A 53 -9.26 14.68 -14.93
CA LYS A 53 -10.51 14.83 -14.19
C LYS A 53 -10.25 15.07 -12.71
N ARG A 54 -10.23 16.33 -12.31
CA ARG A 54 -9.96 16.74 -10.92
C ARG A 54 -10.89 16.06 -9.90
N ASN A 55 -12.15 15.88 -10.22
CA ASN A 55 -13.10 15.24 -9.31
C ASN A 55 -12.68 13.83 -8.89
N THR A 56 -12.02 13.05 -9.76
CA THR A 56 -11.55 11.71 -9.43
C THR A 56 -10.39 11.72 -8.42
N TYR A 57 -9.56 12.74 -8.44
CA TYR A 57 -8.51 12.97 -7.48
C TYR A 57 -9.09 13.45 -6.12
N GLU A 58 -10.02 14.38 -6.15
CA GLU A 58 -10.69 14.86 -4.94
C GLU A 58 -11.45 13.73 -4.23
N GLU A 59 -12.03 12.78 -4.97
CA GLU A 59 -12.65 11.59 -4.37
C GLU A 59 -11.65 10.72 -3.61
N ILE A 60 -10.39 10.60 -4.08
CA ILE A 60 -9.33 9.89 -3.34
C ILE A 60 -9.14 10.56 -1.99
N LYS A 61 -8.97 11.90 -1.96
CA LYS A 61 -8.68 12.67 -0.73
C LYS A 61 -9.85 12.69 0.24
N ASN A 62 -11.04 12.96 -0.27
CA ASN A 62 -12.19 13.27 0.56
C ASN A 62 -12.99 12.02 0.96
N TYR A 63 -12.86 10.92 0.23
CA TYR A 63 -13.64 9.73 0.48
C TYR A 63 -12.78 8.46 0.62
N TRP A 64 -12.05 8.05 -0.43
CA TRP A 64 -11.42 6.75 -0.48
C TRP A 64 -10.34 6.55 0.57
N TYR A 65 -9.45 7.52 0.76
CA TYR A 65 -8.42 7.44 1.79
C TYR A 65 -9.01 7.21 3.19
N ASN A 66 -10.01 7.99 3.56
CA ASN A 66 -10.68 7.85 4.86
C ASN A 66 -11.36 6.47 5.01
N GLN A 67 -11.97 5.96 3.93
CA GLN A 67 -12.57 4.62 3.96
C GLN A 67 -11.52 3.54 4.19
N ILE A 68 -10.39 3.60 3.49
CA ILE A 68 -9.31 2.63 3.62
C ILE A 68 -8.73 2.64 5.04
N VAL A 69 -8.36 3.81 5.56
CA VAL A 69 -7.79 3.94 6.91
C VAL A 69 -8.74 3.45 7.99
N THR A 70 -10.05 3.69 7.81
CA THR A 70 -11.07 3.31 8.81
C THR A 70 -11.46 1.83 8.74
N MET A 71 -11.47 1.25 7.55
CA MET A 71 -12.08 -0.07 7.30
C MET A 71 -11.08 -1.21 7.17
N CYS A 72 -9.82 -0.93 6.84
CA CYS A 72 -8.79 -1.98 6.78
C CYS A 72 -8.42 -2.45 8.18
N ASN A 73 -8.37 -3.76 8.37
CA ASN A 73 -7.94 -4.38 9.64
C ASN A 73 -6.43 -4.24 9.88
N LYS A 74 -5.68 -4.04 8.81
CA LYS A 74 -4.21 -3.85 8.79
C LYS A 74 -3.92 -2.50 8.17
N ASN A 75 -2.77 -1.91 8.47
CA ASN A 75 -2.29 -0.73 7.76
C ASN A 75 -1.79 -1.16 6.37
N PRO A 76 -2.57 -0.98 5.31
CA PRO A 76 -2.13 -1.39 3.99
C PRO A 76 -1.09 -0.42 3.44
N ILE A 77 -0.23 -0.92 2.57
CA ILE A 77 0.57 -0.06 1.71
C ILE A 77 -0.38 0.67 0.76
N ILE A 78 -0.35 1.98 0.77
CA ILE A 78 -1.18 2.81 -0.09
C ILE A 78 -0.36 3.28 -1.29
N ALA A 79 -0.94 3.17 -2.49
CA ALA A 79 -0.42 3.78 -3.69
C ALA A 79 -1.47 4.72 -4.31
N ILE A 80 -1.04 5.92 -4.71
CA ILE A 80 -1.83 6.89 -5.48
C ILE A 80 -1.31 6.89 -6.90
N VAL A 81 -2.20 6.66 -7.86
CA VAL A 81 -1.84 6.49 -9.26
C VAL A 81 -2.60 7.50 -10.13
N GLY A 82 -1.84 8.38 -10.79
CA GLY A 82 -2.38 9.28 -11.80
C GLY A 82 -2.35 8.58 -13.18
N ASN A 83 -3.50 8.08 -13.61
CA ASN A 83 -3.61 7.40 -14.90
C ASN A 83 -3.93 8.37 -16.04
N LYS A 84 -3.71 7.91 -17.28
CA LYS A 84 -3.81 8.66 -18.54
C LYS A 84 -2.76 9.73 -18.68
N SER A 85 -1.52 9.46 -18.20
CA SER A 85 -0.38 10.38 -18.33
C SER A 85 -0.05 10.77 -19.77
N ASP A 86 -0.49 9.96 -20.75
CA ASP A 86 -0.42 10.29 -22.18
C ASP A 86 -1.24 11.54 -22.56
N LEU A 87 -2.22 11.93 -21.74
CA LEU A 87 -3.06 13.11 -21.93
C LEU A 87 -2.58 14.33 -21.13
N TYR A 88 -1.28 14.44 -20.84
CA TYR A 88 -0.68 15.48 -19.99
C TYR A 88 -1.03 16.94 -20.41
N ILE A 89 -1.28 17.19 -21.70
CA ILE A 89 -1.69 18.52 -22.20
C ILE A 89 -3.05 18.94 -21.60
N ARG A 90 -3.88 17.97 -21.23
CA ARG A 90 -5.24 18.16 -20.68
C ARG A 90 -5.30 17.91 -19.18
N GLU A 91 -4.15 17.83 -18.51
CA GLU A 91 -4.15 17.54 -17.09
C GLU A 91 -4.82 18.66 -16.27
N GLU A 92 -5.73 18.26 -15.38
CA GLU A 92 -6.37 19.12 -14.37
C GLU A 92 -5.71 18.99 -13.00
N VAL A 93 -5.00 17.88 -12.78
CA VAL A 93 -4.27 17.58 -11.54
C VAL A 93 -2.78 17.51 -11.86
N LYS A 94 -2.02 18.46 -11.33
CA LYS A 94 -0.58 18.50 -11.54
C LYS A 94 0.11 17.38 -10.77
N GLU A 95 1.13 16.77 -11.41
CA GLU A 95 1.94 15.71 -10.78
C GLU A 95 2.47 16.14 -9.41
N LYS A 96 2.99 17.37 -9.32
CA LYS A 96 3.55 17.92 -8.09
C LYS A 96 2.54 17.89 -6.93
N GLU A 97 1.30 18.33 -7.18
CA GLU A 97 0.22 18.35 -6.18
C GLU A 97 -0.10 16.94 -5.67
N ALA A 98 -0.26 15.99 -6.58
CA ALA A 98 -0.59 14.62 -6.20
C ALA A 98 0.57 13.90 -5.49
N LYS A 99 1.81 14.20 -5.88
CA LYS A 99 3.02 13.68 -5.26
C LYS A 99 3.23 14.23 -3.84
N GLU A 100 2.93 15.51 -3.62
CA GLU A 100 2.99 16.13 -2.29
C GLU A 100 1.96 15.49 -1.36
N TYR A 101 0.73 15.29 -1.82
CA TYR A 101 -0.30 14.62 -1.03
C TYR A 101 0.06 13.15 -0.74
N ALA A 102 0.56 12.40 -1.73
CA ALA A 102 1.01 11.03 -1.51
C ALA A 102 2.12 10.96 -0.44
N LYS A 103 3.08 11.90 -0.48
CA LYS A 103 4.12 12.03 0.54
C LYS A 103 3.56 12.33 1.93
N GLU A 104 2.58 13.21 2.03
CA GLU A 104 1.91 13.58 3.28
C GLU A 104 1.31 12.35 3.98
N ILE A 105 0.64 11.48 3.23
CA ILE A 105 0.00 10.26 3.76
C ILE A 105 0.89 9.02 3.74
N GLY A 106 2.18 9.14 3.38
CA GLY A 106 3.12 8.01 3.32
C GLY A 106 2.84 7.02 2.18
N ALA A 107 2.09 7.43 1.15
CA ALA A 107 1.75 6.60 0.01
C ALA A 107 2.86 6.58 -1.07
N VAL A 108 2.89 5.50 -1.84
CA VAL A 108 3.64 5.43 -3.11
C VAL A 108 2.90 6.28 -4.14
N PHE A 109 3.63 7.04 -4.95
CA PHE A 109 3.05 7.80 -6.05
C PHE A 109 3.62 7.35 -7.39
N GLN A 110 2.75 7.18 -8.40
CA GLN A 110 3.15 6.86 -9.76
C GLN A 110 2.20 7.44 -10.79
N LEU A 111 2.74 7.99 -11.89
CA LEU A 111 1.97 8.27 -13.10
C LEU A 111 1.98 7.04 -14.01
N THR A 112 0.82 6.74 -14.61
CA THR A 112 0.67 5.61 -15.51
C THR A 112 -0.09 6.00 -16.77
N SER A 113 0.18 5.28 -17.86
CA SER A 113 -0.67 5.27 -19.05
C SER A 113 -0.98 3.83 -19.43
N CYS A 114 -2.21 3.39 -19.18
CA CYS A 114 -2.65 2.06 -19.64
C CYS A 114 -2.63 1.96 -21.18
N LEU A 115 -2.84 3.10 -21.89
CA LEU A 115 -2.80 3.13 -23.35
C LEU A 115 -1.40 2.84 -23.89
N ARG A 116 -0.37 3.36 -23.20
CA ARG A 116 1.04 3.20 -23.61
C ARG A 116 1.78 2.12 -22.84
N SER A 117 1.12 1.49 -21.86
CA SER A 117 1.74 0.55 -20.91
C SER A 117 2.93 1.14 -20.14
N GLU A 118 2.89 2.45 -19.86
CA GLU A 118 3.94 3.19 -19.16
C GLU A 118 3.63 3.31 -17.67
N GLY A 119 4.65 3.26 -16.80
CA GLY A 119 4.55 3.48 -15.35
C GLY A 119 3.97 2.31 -14.54
N ILE A 120 3.42 1.28 -15.20
CA ILE A 120 2.77 0.14 -14.51
C ILE A 120 3.83 -0.75 -13.85
N ARG A 121 4.92 -1.03 -14.56
CA ARG A 121 6.02 -1.85 -14.03
C ARG A 121 6.70 -1.15 -12.86
N GLU A 122 6.96 0.13 -12.98
CA GLU A 122 7.55 0.98 -11.94
C GLU A 122 6.67 1.02 -10.69
N LEU A 123 5.36 1.15 -10.86
CA LEU A 123 4.40 1.06 -9.76
C LEU A 123 4.50 -0.29 -9.05
N MET A 124 4.43 -1.39 -9.80
CA MET A 124 4.45 -2.73 -9.22
C MET A 124 5.77 -3.03 -8.51
N GLN A 125 6.89 -2.53 -9.03
CA GLN A 125 8.18 -2.61 -8.36
C GLN A 125 8.21 -1.81 -7.06
N ALA A 126 7.77 -0.55 -7.09
CA ALA A 126 7.79 0.31 -5.91
C ALA A 126 6.93 -0.25 -4.75
N ILE A 127 5.72 -0.74 -5.05
CA ILE A 127 4.87 -1.36 -4.02
C ILE A 127 5.40 -2.71 -3.55
N GLY A 128 6.01 -3.49 -4.44
CA GLY A 128 6.63 -4.77 -4.11
C GLY A 128 7.83 -4.61 -3.16
N LEU A 129 8.75 -3.69 -3.46
CA LEU A 129 9.89 -3.37 -2.62
C LEU A 129 9.45 -2.87 -1.24
N LYS A 130 8.43 -2.00 -1.20
CA LYS A 130 7.87 -1.51 0.06
C LYS A 130 7.26 -2.64 0.88
N ALA A 131 6.54 -3.57 0.24
CA ALA A 131 5.94 -4.72 0.91
C ALA A 131 6.99 -5.66 1.50
N LEU A 132 8.08 -5.93 0.80
CA LEU A 132 9.20 -6.74 1.30
C LEU A 132 9.88 -6.07 2.50
N GLY A 133 10.17 -4.78 2.44
CA GLY A 133 10.76 -4.04 3.54
C GLY A 133 9.90 -4.05 4.81
N GLU A 134 8.59 -4.04 4.69
CA GLU A 134 7.68 -4.18 5.84
C GLU A 134 7.64 -5.60 6.42
N ILE A 135 7.82 -6.63 5.59
CA ILE A 135 7.93 -8.04 6.04
C ILE A 135 9.23 -8.24 6.81
N GLU A 136 10.36 -7.84 6.26
CA GLU A 136 11.67 -7.95 6.91
C GLU A 136 11.72 -7.22 8.26
N GLN A 137 11.09 -6.05 8.37
CA GLN A 137 11.00 -5.33 9.64
C GLN A 137 10.17 -6.08 10.69
N LYS A 138 9.07 -6.72 10.31
CA LYS A 138 8.24 -7.52 11.22
C LYS A 138 8.99 -8.75 11.72
N GLU A 139 9.65 -9.48 10.83
CA GLU A 139 10.44 -10.65 11.20
C GLU A 139 11.61 -10.31 12.13
N SER A 140 12.29 -9.18 11.91
CA SER A 140 13.36 -8.72 12.79
C SER A 140 12.85 -8.32 14.18
N HIS A 141 11.64 -7.79 14.30
CA HIS A 141 11.01 -7.48 15.58
C HIS A 141 10.55 -8.73 16.34
N GLU A 142 10.07 -9.75 15.64
CA GLU A 142 9.66 -11.02 16.27
C GLU A 142 10.86 -11.84 16.76
N GLN A 143 12.00 -11.77 16.08
CA GLN A 143 13.24 -12.44 16.48
C GLN A 143 13.99 -11.68 17.59
N GLY A 144 13.73 -10.40 17.79
CA GLY A 144 14.32 -9.56 18.86
C GLY A 144 13.59 -9.61 20.21
N GLY A 145 12.53 -10.37 20.32
CA GLY A 145 11.69 -10.49 21.51
C GLY A 145 12.06 -11.69 22.37
N ILE A 146 12.62 -11.40 23.55
CA ILE A 146 12.68 -12.23 24.77
C ILE A 146 13.88 -13.15 24.91
N ASP A 147 14.97 -12.60 25.36
CA ASP A 147 15.83 -13.33 26.28
C ASP A 147 15.55 -12.86 27.71
N ILE A 148 14.54 -13.46 28.36
CA ILE A 148 14.28 -13.30 29.78
C ILE A 148 14.86 -14.52 30.50
N SER A 149 16.17 -14.65 30.53
CA SER A 149 16.89 -15.52 31.43
C SER A 149 17.99 -14.75 32.17
N LYS A 150 17.60 -13.79 33.01
CA LYS A 150 18.44 -13.39 34.15
C LYS A 150 17.95 -14.10 35.39
N GLU A 151 18.48 -15.30 35.59
CA GLU A 151 18.45 -15.97 36.89
C GLU A 151 18.97 -15.02 37.97
N LYS A 152 18.11 -14.69 38.92
CA LYS A 152 18.53 -14.11 40.20
C LYS A 152 19.35 -15.14 40.94
N LYS A 153 20.66 -14.99 40.99
CA LYS A 153 21.50 -15.66 41.98
C LYS A 153 21.17 -15.06 43.34
N GLU A 154 20.44 -15.84 44.16
CA GLU A 154 20.30 -15.61 45.58
C GLU A 154 21.69 -15.67 46.26
N LYS A 155 22.11 -14.58 46.82
CA LYS A 155 23.22 -14.55 47.78
C LYS A 155 22.70 -15.14 49.10
N LYS A 156 23.17 -16.33 49.42
CA LYS A 156 23.08 -16.87 50.78
C LYS A 156 24.06 -16.12 51.65
N ASP A 157 23.57 -15.21 52.47
CA ASP A 157 24.36 -14.67 53.58
C ASP A 157 24.39 -15.73 54.66
N LYS A 158 25.61 -16.22 54.95
CA LYS A 158 25.91 -17.04 56.11
C LYS A 158 25.92 -16.13 57.35
N CYS A 159 24.94 -16.33 58.21
CA CYS A 159 24.99 -15.82 59.56
C CYS A 159 25.84 -16.78 60.41
N CYS A 160 26.97 -16.33 60.90
CA CYS A 160 27.71 -16.95 61.99
C CYS A 160 27.58 -16.09 63.24
N LYS A 161 27.03 -16.75 64.28
CA LYS A 161 27.14 -16.41 65.71
C LYS A 161 26.77 -15.00 66.12
#